data_c754d9e72c9478e3d23eb5b7a13ebf89
#
_entry.id   c754d9e72c9478e3d23eb5b7a13ebf89
#
_cell.length_a   1.000
_cell.length_b   1.000
_cell.length_c   1.000
_cell.angle_alpha   90.00
_cell.angle_beta   90.00
_cell.angle_gamma   90.00
#
_symmetry.space_group_name_H-M   'P 1'
#
loop_
_entity.id
_entity.type
_entity.pdbx_description
1 polymer ?
#
loop_
_entity_poly.entity_id
_entity_poly.type
_entity_poly.pdbx_seq_one_letter_code
_entity_poly.pdbx_strand_id
1 'polypeptide(L)'
;MSKHLAKIAASLTRTLSLALVLAFGMVTVAHAEDVAPAPNPTDASAPISTPIATPLASVTPAPVTASVRPAKVSNLTVLDNQPTQLTLTWDQPQTVNAETISDYRVTYKFDDFGSWITWKHPATTDTRIAIPNLPLGVGISFAIRPISANFAGLAVKLHLTTPTPPAIQLTVLQQRNEYAFVAANWNSRAVSKYGYYPSRDCANWASQALLRRGFVQTAKWHGRISRLRGSSMAWISSTKLHDYLLATGKVTLLTDAQRDLVQVGDIVQFDWWNTGMQEHTGIVSAIIPTADGLKIYYASHTAHGMWWSVDRSIHISYPGATVSYLHVN
;
A
#
# COMPACT_ATOMS: atom_id res chain seq x y z
N MET A 1 24.41 20.91 58.70
CA MET A 1 25.24 19.68 58.77
C MET A 1 24.77 18.81 57.62
N SER A 2 25.53 18.87 56.60
CA SER A 2 26.59 17.96 56.17
C SER A 2 26.01 16.84 55.29
N LYS A 3 26.11 16.95 53.97
CA LYS A 3 27.17 16.37 53.16
C LYS A 3 27.07 14.87 52.91
N HIS A 4 26.99 14.53 51.70
CA HIS A 4 27.72 13.53 50.92
C HIS A 4 26.78 12.58 50.16
N LEU A 5 26.96 12.17 48.96
CA LEU A 5 27.92 12.29 47.80
C LEU A 5 27.13 11.71 46.62
N ALA A 6 27.05 12.28 45.54
CA ALA A 6 27.78 12.23 44.27
C ALA A 6 28.51 10.90 43.93
N LYS A 7 28.27 10.50 42.71
CA LYS A 7 28.95 9.51 41.83
C LYS A 7 28.10 8.26 41.62
N ILE A 8 27.85 7.79 40.39
CA ILE A 8 28.73 7.73 39.19
C ILE A 8 27.83 7.63 37.94
N ALA A 9 28.19 8.39 36.93
CA ALA A 9 27.77 8.26 35.55
C ALA A 9 28.43 7.01 34.92
N ALA A 10 27.73 6.39 33.99
CA ALA A 10 28.29 5.79 32.78
C ALA A 10 27.10 5.36 31.94
N SER A 11 26.78 6.15 30.94
CA SER A 11 27.06 5.88 29.53
C SER A 11 26.77 4.46 29.07
N LEU A 12 25.64 4.34 28.33
CA LEU A 12 25.59 3.47 27.15
C LEU A 12 24.46 3.94 26.25
N THR A 13 24.81 4.89 25.39
CA THR A 13 24.15 5.18 24.12
C THR A 13 24.15 3.90 23.29
N ARG A 14 23.00 3.32 23.09
CA ARG A 14 22.76 2.41 21.98
C ARG A 14 21.60 2.94 21.17
N THR A 15 21.95 3.70 20.15
CA THR A 15 21.19 3.94 18.95
C THR A 15 20.83 2.59 18.34
N LEU A 16 19.57 2.18 18.46
CA LEU A 16 19.03 1.11 17.65
C LEU A 16 18.23 1.78 16.51
N SER A 17 18.92 2.04 15.41
CA SER A 17 18.29 2.28 14.12
C SER A 17 17.60 1.00 13.69
N LEU A 18 16.29 0.95 13.81
CA LEU A 18 15.50 -0.12 13.23
C LEU A 18 15.30 0.19 11.75
N ALA A 19 16.25 -0.24 10.92
CA ALA A 19 16.09 -0.30 9.48
C ALA A 19 15.00 -1.34 9.18
N LEU A 20 13.92 -0.88 8.56
CA LEU A 20 12.89 -1.74 7.97
C LEU A 20 13.51 -2.44 6.76
N VAL A 21 14.01 -3.65 6.93
CA VAL A 21 14.50 -4.50 5.85
C VAL A 21 13.30 -5.09 5.13
N LEU A 22 13.00 -4.54 3.97
CA LEU A 22 12.21 -5.21 2.94
C LEU A 22 13.06 -6.36 2.38
N ALA A 23 12.85 -7.57 2.87
CA ALA A 23 13.45 -8.77 2.32
C ALA A 23 12.74 -9.12 0.99
N PHE A 24 13.29 -8.63 -0.12
CA PHE A 24 13.06 -9.24 -1.42
C PHE A 24 13.94 -10.49 -1.50
N GLY A 25 13.32 -11.67 -1.42
CA GLY A 25 13.97 -12.93 -1.72
C GLY A 25 14.36 -12.97 -3.20
N MET A 26 15.61 -12.72 -3.51
CA MET A 26 16.22 -13.13 -4.77
C MET A 26 16.60 -14.60 -4.65
N VAL A 27 15.89 -15.46 -5.39
CA VAL A 27 16.35 -16.81 -5.68
C VAL A 27 17.41 -16.68 -6.75
N THR A 28 18.67 -16.79 -6.37
CA THR A 28 19.78 -16.99 -7.30
C THR A 28 19.89 -18.49 -7.59
N VAL A 29 19.53 -18.87 -8.79
CA VAL A 29 19.89 -20.19 -9.32
C VAL A 29 21.34 -20.11 -9.77
N ALA A 30 22.23 -20.77 -9.04
CA ALA A 30 23.61 -20.98 -9.46
C ALA A 30 23.62 -22.09 -10.52
N HIS A 31 24.00 -21.75 -11.74
CA HIS A 31 24.43 -22.71 -12.74
C HIS A 31 25.93 -22.91 -12.57
N ALA A 32 26.29 -24.13 -12.22
CA ALA A 32 27.68 -24.59 -12.33
C ALA A 32 27.93 -24.95 -13.79
N GLU A 33 28.80 -24.22 -14.46
CA GLU A 33 29.36 -24.64 -15.74
C GLU A 33 30.60 -25.50 -15.50
N ASP A 34 30.52 -26.76 -15.93
CA ASP A 34 31.64 -27.69 -16.05
C ASP A 34 32.61 -27.20 -17.13
N VAL A 35 33.81 -26.85 -16.71
CA VAL A 35 34.93 -26.53 -17.61
C VAL A 35 35.66 -27.85 -17.94
N ALA A 36 35.53 -28.33 -19.17
CA ALA A 36 36.35 -29.40 -19.70
C ALA A 36 37.75 -28.88 -20.12
N PRO A 37 38.82 -29.64 -19.90
CA PRO A 37 40.17 -29.18 -20.20
C PRO A 37 40.49 -29.27 -21.71
N ALA A 38 41.26 -28.30 -22.19
CA ALA A 38 41.75 -28.16 -23.55
C ALA A 38 42.77 -29.26 -23.91
N PRO A 39 42.77 -29.80 -25.15
CA PRO A 39 43.82 -30.69 -25.62
C PRO A 39 45.03 -29.90 -26.13
N ASN A 40 46.24 -30.48 -25.89
CA ASN A 40 47.55 -30.02 -26.29
C ASN A 40 47.77 -30.12 -27.81
N PRO A 41 48.59 -29.27 -28.43
CA PRO A 41 48.88 -29.31 -29.84
C PRO A 41 50.07 -30.24 -30.14
N THR A 42 49.90 -31.15 -31.10
CA THR A 42 51.02 -31.84 -31.76
C THR A 42 50.97 -31.68 -33.26
N ASP A 43 52.04 -31.17 -33.81
CA ASP A 43 52.53 -31.11 -35.16
C ASP A 43 51.85 -31.91 -36.25
N ALA A 44 51.56 -31.24 -37.38
CA ALA A 44 51.84 -31.76 -38.71
C ALA A 44 51.85 -30.63 -39.78
N SER A 45 53.02 -30.42 -40.34
CA SER A 45 53.24 -29.55 -41.48
C SER A 45 52.65 -30.11 -42.75
N ALA A 46 51.89 -29.34 -43.51
CA ALA A 46 51.54 -29.62 -44.91
C ALA A 46 51.51 -28.27 -45.70
N PRO A 47 51.82 -28.29 -47.02
CA PRO A 47 52.28 -27.11 -47.73
C PRO A 47 51.20 -26.11 -48.10
N ILE A 48 51.59 -24.84 -48.09
CA ILE A 48 50.75 -23.69 -48.40
C ILE A 48 50.45 -23.62 -49.90
N SER A 49 49.19 -23.77 -50.24
CA SER A 49 48.67 -23.35 -51.56
C SER A 49 48.02 -21.97 -51.37
N THR A 50 48.56 -20.95 -51.98
CA THR A 50 48.00 -19.61 -52.02
C THR A 50 46.70 -19.57 -52.81
N PRO A 51 45.58 -19.19 -52.23
CA PRO A 51 44.37 -18.88 -53.00
C PRO A 51 44.43 -17.41 -53.46
N ILE A 52 44.16 -17.24 -54.75
CA ILE A 52 43.95 -15.96 -55.39
C ILE A 52 42.86 -15.18 -54.68
N ALA A 53 43.19 -13.99 -54.20
CA ALA A 53 42.27 -13.11 -53.55
C ALA A 53 41.22 -12.61 -54.56
N THR A 54 39.99 -13.12 -54.40
CA THR A 54 38.79 -12.49 -55.02
C THR A 54 38.53 -11.19 -54.25
N PRO A 55 38.29 -10.04 -54.90
CA PRO A 55 37.99 -8.79 -54.22
C PRO A 55 36.70 -8.95 -53.44
N LEU A 56 36.81 -8.80 -52.11
CA LEU A 56 35.66 -8.77 -51.20
C LEU A 56 34.81 -7.56 -51.59
N ALA A 57 33.58 -7.81 -52.05
CA ALA A 57 32.61 -6.76 -52.24
C ALA A 57 32.45 -5.99 -50.92
N SER A 58 32.75 -4.69 -50.98
CA SER A 58 32.57 -3.79 -49.85
C SER A 58 31.07 -3.76 -49.50
N VAL A 59 30.68 -4.54 -48.48
CA VAL A 59 29.36 -4.47 -47.88
C VAL A 59 29.33 -3.18 -47.07
N THR A 60 28.76 -2.13 -47.65
CA THR A 60 28.44 -0.93 -46.87
C THR A 60 27.48 -1.35 -45.72
N PRO A 61 27.86 -1.20 -44.46
CA PRO A 61 26.95 -1.55 -43.38
C PRO A 61 25.69 -0.69 -43.53
N ALA A 62 24.53 -1.33 -43.51
CA ALA A 62 23.27 -0.62 -43.45
C ALA A 62 23.32 0.40 -42.28
N PRO A 63 22.79 1.62 -42.46
CA PRO A 63 22.79 2.60 -41.38
C PRO A 63 22.10 2.00 -40.17
N VAL A 64 22.83 1.80 -39.08
CA VAL A 64 22.26 1.44 -37.81
C VAL A 64 21.47 2.68 -37.35
N THR A 65 20.17 2.70 -37.62
CA THR A 65 19.29 3.71 -37.06
C THR A 65 19.35 3.57 -35.56
N ALA A 66 19.98 4.56 -34.90
CA ALA A 66 20.07 4.56 -33.45
C ALA A 66 18.65 4.46 -32.88
N SER A 67 18.39 3.42 -32.10
CA SER A 67 17.09 3.22 -31.45
C SER A 67 16.79 4.41 -30.54
N VAL A 68 15.67 5.09 -30.77
CA VAL A 68 15.31 6.33 -30.08
C VAL A 68 14.27 6.04 -29.00
N ARG A 69 14.51 6.60 -27.82
CA ARG A 69 13.58 6.51 -26.69
C ARG A 69 12.18 6.98 -27.10
N PRO A 70 11.09 6.28 -26.68
CA PRO A 70 9.72 6.74 -26.92
C PRO A 70 9.49 8.17 -26.41
N ALA A 71 8.80 8.97 -27.19
CA ALA A 71 8.35 10.28 -26.75
C ALA A 71 7.39 10.15 -25.55
N LYS A 72 7.26 11.21 -24.74
CA LYS A 72 6.29 11.23 -23.66
C LYS A 72 4.85 11.20 -24.20
N VAL A 73 3.92 10.66 -23.38
CA VAL A 73 2.48 10.80 -23.68
C VAL A 73 2.05 12.27 -23.66
N SER A 74 0.96 12.60 -24.32
CA SER A 74 0.34 13.93 -24.27
C SER A 74 -1.11 13.82 -23.78
N ASN A 75 -1.70 14.94 -23.41
CA ASN A 75 -3.09 15.05 -22.99
C ASN A 75 -3.52 14.06 -21.90
N LEU A 76 -2.59 13.75 -20.94
CA LEU A 76 -2.94 12.93 -19.79
C LEU A 76 -4.02 13.62 -18.96
N THR A 77 -5.19 13.00 -18.89
CA THR A 77 -6.34 13.56 -18.19
C THR A 77 -7.15 12.48 -17.48
N VAL A 78 -8.09 12.92 -16.66
CA VAL A 78 -9.09 12.06 -15.99
C VAL A 78 -10.29 11.94 -16.91
N LEU A 79 -10.61 10.72 -17.30
CA LEU A 79 -11.84 10.44 -18.05
C LEU A 79 -13.03 10.23 -17.11
N ASP A 80 -12.77 9.57 -15.96
CA ASP A 80 -13.77 9.29 -14.94
C ASP A 80 -13.12 9.27 -13.55
N ASN A 81 -13.80 9.86 -12.56
CA ASN A 81 -13.34 9.96 -11.17
C ASN A 81 -14.48 9.61 -10.22
N GLN A 82 -14.86 8.34 -10.21
CA GLN A 82 -15.92 7.80 -9.36
C GLN A 82 -15.35 7.28 -8.04
N PRO A 83 -16.15 7.21 -6.98
CA PRO A 83 -15.70 6.70 -5.69
C PRO A 83 -15.06 5.31 -5.73
N THR A 84 -15.44 4.46 -6.66
CA THR A 84 -14.97 3.07 -6.74
C THR A 84 -13.94 2.83 -7.83
N GLN A 85 -13.78 3.77 -8.78
CA GLN A 85 -12.88 3.63 -9.91
C GLN A 85 -12.45 4.98 -10.44
N LEU A 86 -11.16 5.15 -10.68
CA LEU A 86 -10.58 6.25 -11.42
C LEU A 86 -10.16 5.75 -12.80
N THR A 87 -10.52 6.46 -13.85
CA THR A 87 -10.07 6.16 -15.20
C THR A 87 -9.22 7.30 -15.74
N LEU A 88 -7.99 6.99 -16.13
CA LEU A 88 -7.08 7.90 -16.82
C LEU A 88 -7.08 7.62 -18.30
N THR A 89 -6.87 8.65 -19.09
CA THR A 89 -6.64 8.56 -20.54
C THR A 89 -5.55 9.53 -20.97
N TRP A 90 -4.89 9.21 -22.08
CA TRP A 90 -3.82 10.02 -22.69
C TRP A 90 -3.76 9.79 -24.20
N ASP A 91 -3.05 10.62 -24.91
CA ASP A 91 -2.77 10.39 -26.33
C ASP A 91 -1.48 9.57 -26.47
N GLN A 92 -1.52 8.67 -27.46
CA GLN A 92 -0.34 7.90 -27.84
C GLN A 92 0.79 8.84 -28.28
N PRO A 93 2.02 8.60 -27.81
CA PRO A 93 3.17 9.38 -28.28
C PRO A 93 3.32 9.29 -29.79
N GLN A 94 3.58 10.43 -30.43
CA GLN A 94 3.96 10.47 -31.85
C GLN A 94 5.37 9.89 -31.98
N THR A 95 5.49 8.74 -32.62
CA THR A 95 6.76 8.04 -32.79
C THR A 95 7.33 8.31 -34.15
N VAL A 96 8.21 9.32 -34.27
CA VAL A 96 9.05 9.48 -35.44
C VAL A 96 10.37 8.78 -35.16
N ASN A 97 10.67 7.68 -35.87
CA ASN A 97 11.86 6.85 -35.71
C ASN A 97 12.07 6.24 -34.27
N ALA A 98 11.03 6.16 -33.45
CA ALA A 98 11.11 5.53 -32.13
C ALA A 98 10.70 4.07 -32.16
N GLU A 99 11.16 3.30 -31.18
CA GLU A 99 10.71 1.92 -31.00
C GLU A 99 9.19 1.86 -30.73
N THR A 100 8.57 0.79 -31.18
CA THR A 100 7.15 0.52 -30.94
C THR A 100 6.88 0.43 -29.43
N ILE A 101 5.86 1.14 -28.97
CA ILE A 101 5.40 1.05 -27.58
C ILE A 101 4.79 -0.32 -27.35
N SER A 102 5.24 -0.98 -26.31
CA SER A 102 4.76 -2.30 -25.87
C SER A 102 3.94 -2.23 -24.59
N ASP A 103 4.07 -1.14 -23.81
CA ASP A 103 3.39 -0.98 -22.54
C ASP A 103 3.39 0.49 -22.10
N TYR A 104 2.56 0.80 -21.08
CA TYR A 104 2.58 2.04 -20.33
C TYR A 104 2.78 1.75 -18.85
N ARG A 105 3.93 2.13 -18.29
CA ARG A 105 4.14 2.05 -16.85
C ARG A 105 3.36 3.13 -16.14
N VAL A 106 2.43 2.72 -15.30
CA VAL A 106 1.64 3.60 -14.44
C VAL A 106 2.21 3.54 -13.03
N THR A 107 2.56 4.70 -12.50
CA THR A 107 2.93 4.82 -11.08
C THR A 107 2.07 5.89 -10.43
N TYR A 108 1.84 5.77 -9.13
CA TYR A 108 1.09 6.75 -8.36
C TYR A 108 1.73 6.94 -6.98
N LYS A 109 1.40 8.07 -6.37
CA LYS A 109 1.85 8.45 -5.03
C LYS A 109 0.73 9.24 -4.34
N PHE A 110 0.39 8.88 -3.09
CA PHE A 110 -0.47 9.70 -2.25
C PHE A 110 0.31 10.86 -1.66
N ASP A 111 -0.35 11.99 -1.43
CA ASP A 111 0.32 13.19 -0.92
C ASP A 111 0.93 12.95 0.47
N ASP A 112 0.24 12.21 1.33
CA ASP A 112 0.70 11.90 2.68
C ASP A 112 1.75 10.77 2.76
N PHE A 113 2.02 10.07 1.64
CA PHE A 113 2.96 8.95 1.58
C PHE A 113 4.01 9.19 0.51
N GLY A 114 5.26 9.39 0.93
CA GLY A 114 6.34 9.88 0.08
C GLY A 114 6.82 9.00 -1.07
N SER A 115 6.39 7.73 -1.18
CA SER A 115 6.94 6.78 -2.15
C SER A 115 6.02 6.57 -3.35
N TRP A 116 6.60 6.49 -4.55
CA TRP A 116 5.90 6.09 -5.76
C TRP A 116 5.66 4.58 -5.77
N ILE A 117 4.43 4.18 -6.08
CA ILE A 117 3.97 2.79 -6.16
C ILE A 117 3.70 2.49 -7.62
N THR A 118 4.22 1.36 -8.13
CA THR A 118 3.88 0.90 -9.49
C THR A 118 2.53 0.20 -9.46
N TRP A 119 1.61 0.67 -10.29
CA TRP A 119 0.35 -0.03 -10.54
C TRP A 119 0.63 -1.28 -11.38
N LYS A 120 0.29 -2.44 -10.87
CA LYS A 120 0.47 -3.72 -11.57
C LYS A 120 -0.75 -3.96 -12.46
N HIS A 121 -0.50 -4.13 -13.75
CA HIS A 121 -1.48 -4.48 -14.77
C HIS A 121 -0.80 -5.33 -15.85
N PRO A 122 -1.54 -6.10 -16.66
CA PRO A 122 -0.99 -6.73 -17.86
C PRO A 122 -0.41 -5.67 -18.81
N ALA A 123 0.65 -6.01 -19.54
CA ALA A 123 1.21 -5.11 -20.56
C ALA A 123 0.13 -4.76 -21.58
N THR A 124 0.02 -3.47 -21.91
CA THR A 124 -0.99 -2.95 -22.84
C THR A 124 -0.50 -1.75 -23.60
N THR A 125 -0.96 -1.62 -24.83
CA THR A 125 -0.81 -0.42 -25.68
C THR A 125 -2.01 0.50 -25.62
N ASP A 126 -3.02 0.16 -24.82
CA ASP A 126 -4.18 1.01 -24.62
C ASP A 126 -3.80 2.34 -23.96
N THR A 127 -4.37 3.41 -24.45
CA THR A 127 -4.17 4.76 -23.93
C THR A 127 -5.20 5.13 -22.87
N ARG A 128 -5.73 4.12 -22.19
CA ARG A 128 -6.71 4.23 -21.12
C ARG A 128 -6.46 3.17 -20.07
N ILE A 129 -6.58 3.54 -18.79
CA ILE A 129 -6.49 2.60 -17.70
C ILE A 129 -7.50 2.93 -16.60
N ALA A 130 -8.18 1.89 -16.10
CA ALA A 130 -9.06 1.99 -14.95
C ALA A 130 -8.32 1.50 -13.70
N ILE A 131 -8.33 2.29 -12.65
CA ILE A 131 -7.66 2.00 -11.37
C ILE A 131 -8.74 1.93 -10.28
N PRO A 132 -9.14 0.72 -9.87
CA PRO A 132 -10.16 0.53 -8.85
C PRO A 132 -9.62 0.70 -7.44
N ASN A 133 -10.53 0.80 -6.48
CA ASN A 133 -10.28 0.65 -5.05
C ASN A 133 -9.26 1.66 -4.48
N LEU A 134 -9.20 2.87 -5.03
CA LEU A 134 -8.40 3.95 -4.45
C LEU A 134 -9.04 4.43 -3.13
N PRO A 135 -8.24 4.92 -2.17
CA PRO A 135 -8.77 5.66 -1.03
C PRO A 135 -9.55 6.89 -1.50
N LEU A 136 -10.54 7.31 -0.73
CA LEU A 136 -11.37 8.46 -1.06
C LEU A 136 -10.90 9.72 -0.32
N GLY A 137 -11.17 10.89 -0.91
CA GLY A 137 -10.86 12.18 -0.31
C GLY A 137 -9.37 12.46 -0.12
N VAL A 138 -8.50 11.80 -0.89
CA VAL A 138 -7.03 11.96 -0.77
C VAL A 138 -6.43 12.57 -2.03
N GLY A 139 -5.41 13.40 -1.87
CA GLY A 139 -4.57 13.87 -2.96
C GLY A 139 -3.69 12.73 -3.48
N ILE A 140 -3.64 12.58 -4.80
CA ILE A 140 -2.88 11.54 -5.48
C ILE A 140 -2.23 12.08 -6.75
N SER A 141 -0.97 11.75 -6.94
CA SER A 141 -0.24 12.04 -8.17
C SER A 141 -0.04 10.75 -8.97
N PHE A 142 -0.33 10.79 -10.25
CA PHE A 142 -0.02 9.73 -11.21
C PHE A 142 1.15 10.13 -12.09
N ALA A 143 1.88 9.13 -12.59
CA ALA A 143 2.90 9.32 -13.61
C ALA A 143 2.81 8.19 -14.64
N ILE A 144 2.59 8.54 -15.89
CA ILE A 144 2.49 7.63 -17.03
C ILE A 144 3.76 7.72 -17.85
N ARG A 145 4.35 6.56 -18.16
CA ARG A 145 5.59 6.45 -18.92
C ARG A 145 5.43 5.39 -20.01
N PRO A 146 5.59 5.73 -21.30
CA PRO A 146 5.58 4.74 -22.37
C PRO A 146 6.82 3.84 -22.29
N ILE A 147 6.65 2.58 -22.58
CA ILE A 147 7.69 1.54 -22.53
C ILE A 147 7.79 0.91 -23.94
N SER A 148 9.00 0.80 -24.46
CA SER A 148 9.33 -0.03 -25.62
C SER A 148 10.21 -1.21 -25.19
N ALA A 149 10.61 -2.06 -26.14
CA ALA A 149 11.45 -3.21 -25.83
C ALA A 149 12.75 -2.83 -25.10
N ASN A 150 13.39 -1.73 -25.49
CA ASN A 150 14.72 -1.34 -24.98
C ASN A 150 14.70 -0.07 -24.11
N PHE A 151 13.63 0.74 -24.15
CA PHE A 151 13.62 2.04 -23.51
C PHE A 151 12.33 2.35 -22.77
N ALA A 152 12.47 3.17 -21.74
CA ALA A 152 11.37 3.86 -21.11
C ALA A 152 11.39 5.35 -21.48
N GLY A 153 10.28 5.87 -21.98
CA GLY A 153 10.10 7.29 -22.28
C GLY A 153 10.09 8.17 -21.02
N LEU A 154 9.94 9.47 -21.18
CA LEU A 154 9.74 10.39 -20.08
C LEU A 154 8.33 10.25 -19.48
N ALA A 155 8.22 10.36 -18.16
CA ALA A 155 6.93 10.33 -17.49
C ALA A 155 6.19 11.67 -17.63
N VAL A 156 4.89 11.60 -17.84
CA VAL A 156 3.96 12.73 -17.67
C VAL A 156 3.20 12.53 -16.38
N LYS A 157 3.03 13.60 -15.62
CA LYS A 157 2.40 13.56 -14.29
C LYS A 157 1.05 14.27 -14.33
N LEU A 158 0.13 13.76 -13.52
CA LEU A 158 -1.17 14.34 -13.21
C LEU A 158 -1.42 14.25 -11.73
N HIS A 159 -1.87 15.34 -11.11
CA HIS A 159 -2.30 15.37 -9.71
C HIS A 159 -3.80 15.63 -9.65
N LEU A 160 -4.49 14.97 -8.73
CA LEU A 160 -5.91 15.14 -8.47
C LEU A 160 -6.25 14.76 -7.03
N THR A 161 -7.47 15.08 -6.62
CA THR A 161 -8.05 14.54 -5.38
C THR A 161 -9.12 13.52 -5.74
N THR A 162 -9.09 12.34 -5.11
CA THR A 162 -10.14 11.34 -5.26
C THR A 162 -11.45 11.84 -4.64
N PRO A 163 -12.63 11.40 -5.12
CA PRO A 163 -13.91 11.84 -4.59
C PRO A 163 -14.06 11.53 -3.11
N THR A 164 -14.86 12.31 -2.41
CA THR A 164 -15.36 11.93 -1.09
C THR A 164 -16.57 11.01 -1.23
N PRO A 165 -16.83 10.11 -0.27
CA PRO A 165 -18.05 9.32 -0.30
C PRO A 165 -19.27 10.22 -0.15
N PRO A 166 -20.47 9.74 -0.59
CA PRO A 166 -21.73 10.42 -0.33
C PRO A 166 -21.92 10.69 1.16
N ALA A 167 -22.67 11.75 1.49
CA ALA A 167 -23.01 12.08 2.87
C ALA A 167 -23.74 10.91 3.54
N ILE A 168 -23.24 10.50 4.71
CA ILE A 168 -23.79 9.37 5.46
C ILE A 168 -24.90 9.86 6.38
N GLN A 169 -26.08 9.22 6.27
CA GLN A 169 -27.22 9.49 7.14
C GLN A 169 -27.27 8.44 8.25
N LEU A 170 -26.84 8.80 9.46
CA LEU A 170 -26.93 7.92 10.63
C LEU A 170 -28.08 8.36 11.53
N THR A 171 -29.00 7.45 11.79
CA THR A 171 -30.20 7.70 12.62
C THR A 171 -29.94 7.43 14.11
N VAL A 172 -29.10 6.44 14.43
CA VAL A 172 -28.78 6.04 15.80
C VAL A 172 -27.81 7.02 16.44
N LEU A 173 -28.18 7.61 17.58
CA LEU A 173 -27.40 8.64 18.25
C LEU A 173 -26.00 8.17 18.62
N GLN A 174 -25.86 6.96 19.15
CA GLN A 174 -24.58 6.37 19.53
C GLN A 174 -23.64 6.22 18.32
N GLN A 175 -24.18 5.78 17.19
CA GLN A 175 -23.46 5.63 15.93
C GLN A 175 -23.01 7.01 15.39
N ARG A 176 -23.88 8.03 15.47
CA ARG A 176 -23.54 9.41 15.11
C ARG A 176 -22.39 9.97 15.96
N ASN A 177 -22.44 9.74 17.28
CA ASN A 177 -21.41 10.20 18.21
C ASN A 177 -20.06 9.55 17.93
N GLU A 178 -20.05 8.25 17.63
CA GLU A 178 -18.86 7.52 17.21
C GLU A 178 -18.32 8.08 15.89
N TYR A 179 -19.16 8.20 14.86
CA TYR A 179 -18.75 8.70 13.56
C TYR A 179 -18.21 10.15 13.63
N ALA A 180 -18.86 11.00 14.44
CA ALA A 180 -18.37 12.37 14.67
C ALA A 180 -16.95 12.37 15.29
N PHE A 181 -16.69 11.47 16.25
CA PHE A 181 -15.36 11.31 16.81
C PHE A 181 -14.36 10.84 15.74
N VAL A 182 -14.73 9.83 14.96
CA VAL A 182 -13.91 9.28 13.86
C VAL A 182 -13.56 10.38 12.86
N ALA A 183 -14.56 11.12 12.36
CA ALA A 183 -14.38 12.19 11.38
C ALA A 183 -13.50 13.36 11.90
N ALA A 184 -13.59 13.66 13.19
CA ALA A 184 -12.80 14.74 13.80
C ALA A 184 -11.37 14.33 14.17
N ASN A 185 -11.06 13.03 14.27
CA ASN A 185 -9.81 12.56 14.88
C ASN A 185 -8.99 11.57 14.03
N TRP A 186 -9.42 11.21 12.84
CA TRP A 186 -8.70 10.23 12.01
C TRP A 186 -7.25 10.64 11.65
N ASN A 187 -6.98 11.96 11.55
CA ASN A 187 -5.67 12.51 11.23
C ASN A 187 -5.01 13.22 12.41
N SER A 188 -5.64 13.17 13.60
CA SER A 188 -5.14 13.87 14.78
C SER A 188 -3.98 13.13 15.41
N ARG A 189 -2.86 13.82 15.58
CA ARG A 189 -1.75 13.37 16.44
C ARG A 189 -1.86 13.92 17.86
N ALA A 190 -2.98 14.59 18.18
CA ALA A 190 -3.17 15.16 19.50
C ALA A 190 -3.15 14.04 20.55
N VAL A 191 -2.37 14.27 21.59
CA VAL A 191 -2.30 13.38 22.75
C VAL A 191 -3.64 13.48 23.48
N SER A 192 -4.48 12.46 23.34
CA SER A 192 -5.69 12.35 24.15
C SER A 192 -5.35 12.04 25.60
N LYS A 193 -6.32 12.18 26.50
CA LYS A 193 -6.18 11.75 27.90
C LYS A 193 -5.81 10.26 28.03
N TYR A 194 -6.06 9.45 27.01
CA TYR A 194 -5.76 8.03 26.98
C TYR A 194 -4.38 7.70 26.40
N GLY A 195 -3.63 8.72 25.99
CA GLY A 195 -2.30 8.55 25.38
C GLY A 195 -2.35 8.37 23.87
N TYR A 196 -1.17 8.44 23.26
CA TYR A 196 -0.92 8.18 21.86
C TYR A 196 0.21 7.16 21.75
N TYR A 197 0.05 6.18 20.88
CA TYR A 197 0.99 5.07 20.70
C TYR A 197 1.56 5.13 19.27
N PRO A 198 2.67 5.84 19.03
CA PRO A 198 3.27 5.92 17.70
C PRO A 198 3.44 4.54 17.07
N SER A 199 3.11 4.41 15.78
CA SER A 199 3.21 3.17 14.98
C SER A 199 2.22 2.05 15.33
N ARG A 200 1.38 2.19 16.37
CA ARG A 200 0.39 1.17 16.78
C ARG A 200 -0.80 1.74 17.56
N ASP A 201 -1.32 2.86 17.08
CA ASP A 201 -2.42 3.56 17.77
C ASP A 201 -3.82 3.11 17.33
N CYS A 202 -3.91 2.19 16.38
CA CYS A 202 -5.17 1.77 15.75
C CYS A 202 -6.20 1.27 16.78
N ALA A 203 -5.83 0.34 17.66
CA ALA A 203 -6.73 -0.20 18.68
C ALA A 203 -7.04 0.82 19.79
N ASN A 204 -6.06 1.67 20.20
CA ASN A 204 -6.29 2.75 21.14
C ASN A 204 -7.32 3.76 20.62
N TRP A 205 -7.17 4.15 19.36
CA TRP A 205 -8.07 5.08 18.71
C TRP A 205 -9.48 4.48 18.51
N ALA A 206 -9.57 3.22 18.03
CA ALA A 206 -10.83 2.51 17.90
C ALA A 206 -11.53 2.32 19.27
N SER A 207 -10.77 2.03 20.33
CA SER A 207 -11.30 1.97 21.69
C SER A 207 -11.91 3.29 22.15
N GLN A 208 -11.34 4.43 21.74
CA GLN A 208 -11.92 5.75 22.03
C GLN A 208 -13.21 6.01 21.22
N ALA A 209 -13.27 5.53 19.97
CA ALA A 209 -14.48 5.57 19.16
C ALA A 209 -15.61 4.77 19.81
N LEU A 210 -15.32 3.56 20.30
CA LEU A 210 -16.28 2.74 21.05
C LEU A 210 -16.80 3.40 22.33
N LEU A 211 -16.01 4.21 23.04
CA LEU A 211 -16.55 5.02 24.14
C LEU A 211 -17.62 6.00 23.66
N ARG A 212 -17.45 6.59 22.47
CA ARG A 212 -18.48 7.46 21.87
C ARG A 212 -19.71 6.70 21.41
N ARG A 213 -19.52 5.43 21.03
CA ARG A 213 -20.61 4.49 20.76
C ARG A 213 -21.41 4.14 22.03
N GLY A 214 -20.91 4.40 23.22
CA GLY A 214 -21.57 4.09 24.50
C GLY A 214 -20.99 2.90 25.25
N PHE A 215 -19.89 2.32 24.79
CA PHE A 215 -19.19 1.30 25.58
C PHE A 215 -18.59 1.92 26.85
N VAL A 216 -18.62 1.15 27.93
CA VAL A 216 -18.12 1.59 29.23
C VAL A 216 -16.82 0.85 29.55
N GLN A 217 -15.83 1.59 30.04
CA GLN A 217 -14.57 1.00 30.47
C GLN A 217 -14.78 -0.01 31.60
N THR A 218 -13.98 -1.09 31.57
CA THR A 218 -13.99 -2.15 32.54
C THR A 218 -12.56 -2.41 33.06
N ALA A 219 -12.40 -3.26 34.06
CA ALA A 219 -11.07 -3.67 34.52
C ALA A 219 -10.24 -4.35 33.41
N LYS A 220 -10.90 -5.00 32.42
CA LYS A 220 -10.25 -5.71 31.32
C LYS A 220 -10.04 -4.82 30.08
N TRP A 221 -10.86 -3.77 29.89
CA TRP A 221 -10.78 -2.87 28.76
C TRP A 221 -10.90 -1.41 29.24
N HIS A 222 -9.77 -0.75 29.34
CA HIS A 222 -9.67 0.65 29.78
C HIS A 222 -8.47 1.35 29.16
N GLY A 223 -8.63 2.63 28.88
CA GLY A 223 -7.55 3.51 28.52
C GLY A 223 -6.68 3.87 29.73
N ARG A 224 -5.68 4.70 29.51
CA ARG A 224 -4.76 5.17 30.55
C ARG A 224 -5.53 5.82 31.70
N ILE A 225 -5.36 5.30 32.91
CA ILE A 225 -6.06 5.77 34.09
C ILE A 225 -5.23 6.86 34.80
N SER A 226 -3.90 6.69 34.85
CA SER A 226 -2.97 7.62 35.49
C SER A 226 -1.57 7.48 34.91
N ARG A 227 -0.61 8.28 35.40
CA ARG A 227 0.80 8.14 35.00
C ARG A 227 1.38 6.78 35.40
N LEU A 228 0.88 6.17 36.49
CA LEU A 228 1.35 4.89 37.02
C LEU A 228 0.57 3.69 36.47
N ARG A 229 -0.67 3.92 36.03
CA ARG A 229 -1.54 2.86 35.51
C ARG A 229 -1.87 3.12 34.05
N GLY A 230 -1.19 2.39 33.18
CA GLY A 230 -1.36 2.47 31.72
C GLY A 230 -2.69 1.92 31.23
N SER A 231 -2.85 1.82 29.92
CA SER A 231 -3.99 1.18 29.27
C SER A 231 -3.91 -0.34 29.37
N SER A 232 -5.06 -1.00 29.39
CA SER A 232 -5.14 -2.46 29.28
C SER A 232 -4.71 -2.96 27.91
N MET A 233 -4.30 -4.21 27.78
CA MET A 233 -3.94 -4.80 26.49
C MET A 233 -5.14 -4.81 25.53
N ALA A 234 -6.36 -5.06 26.00
CA ALA A 234 -7.55 -5.01 25.18
C ALA A 234 -7.88 -3.58 24.65
N TRP A 235 -7.28 -2.55 25.22
CA TRP A 235 -7.42 -1.19 24.75
C TRP A 235 -6.42 -0.81 23.63
N ILE A 236 -5.23 -1.43 23.63
CA ILE A 236 -4.11 -1.00 22.75
C ILE A 236 -3.62 -2.08 21.78
N SER A 237 -4.18 -3.29 21.81
CA SER A 237 -3.83 -4.39 20.90
C SER A 237 -5.06 -4.80 20.10
N SER A 238 -4.94 -4.85 18.79
CA SER A 238 -6.03 -5.25 17.87
C SER A 238 -6.54 -6.65 18.20
N THR A 239 -5.66 -7.63 18.36
CA THR A 239 -6.03 -9.00 18.72
C THR A 239 -6.72 -9.06 20.11
N LYS A 240 -6.19 -8.37 21.11
CA LYS A 240 -6.80 -8.38 22.44
C LYS A 240 -8.11 -7.61 22.52
N LEU A 241 -8.28 -6.58 21.68
CA LEU A 241 -9.56 -5.90 21.50
C LEU A 241 -10.59 -6.84 20.86
N HIS A 242 -10.19 -7.58 19.83
CA HIS A 242 -11.01 -8.61 19.19
C HIS A 242 -11.54 -9.63 20.24
N ASP A 243 -10.62 -10.27 20.94
CA ASP A 243 -10.95 -11.28 21.97
C ASP A 243 -11.90 -10.72 23.03
N TYR A 244 -11.61 -9.48 23.50
CA TYR A 244 -12.43 -8.83 24.52
C TYR A 244 -13.85 -8.55 24.03
N LEU A 245 -14.00 -7.96 22.84
CA LEU A 245 -15.31 -7.56 22.32
C LEU A 245 -16.19 -8.78 22.08
N LEU A 246 -15.66 -9.83 21.48
CA LEU A 246 -16.39 -11.09 21.30
C LEU A 246 -16.85 -11.67 22.64
N ALA A 247 -15.99 -11.67 23.65
CA ALA A 247 -16.31 -12.17 24.99
C ALA A 247 -17.40 -11.35 25.71
N THR A 248 -17.68 -10.11 25.25
CA THR A 248 -18.76 -9.30 25.83
C THR A 248 -20.14 -9.67 25.33
N GLY A 249 -20.26 -10.35 24.19
CA GLY A 249 -21.52 -10.60 23.47
C GLY A 249 -22.18 -9.34 22.88
N LYS A 250 -21.47 -8.19 22.89
CA LYS A 250 -22.00 -6.92 22.35
C LYS A 250 -21.71 -6.71 20.88
N VAL A 251 -20.98 -7.64 20.29
CA VAL A 251 -20.64 -7.61 18.86
C VAL A 251 -20.87 -8.98 18.24
N THR A 252 -21.19 -8.98 16.97
CA THR A 252 -21.28 -10.18 16.13
C THR A 252 -20.10 -10.18 15.16
N LEU A 253 -19.37 -11.31 15.10
CA LEU A 253 -18.29 -11.48 14.13
C LEU A 253 -18.86 -11.75 12.74
N LEU A 254 -18.50 -10.92 11.78
CA LEU A 254 -18.82 -11.08 10.37
C LEU A 254 -17.56 -11.31 9.56
N THR A 255 -17.68 -12.16 8.56
CA THR A 255 -16.64 -12.40 7.54
C THR A 255 -16.78 -11.46 6.36
N ASP A 256 -15.79 -11.43 5.47
CA ASP A 256 -15.87 -10.61 4.25
C ASP A 256 -16.98 -11.04 3.28
N ALA A 257 -17.45 -12.29 3.36
CA ALA A 257 -18.61 -12.76 2.61
C ALA A 257 -19.96 -12.21 3.12
N GLN A 258 -19.98 -11.58 4.29
CA GLN A 258 -21.18 -11.04 4.95
C GLN A 258 -21.20 -9.50 4.93
N ARG A 259 -20.66 -8.90 3.87
CA ARG A 259 -20.57 -7.42 3.74
C ARG A 259 -21.92 -6.73 3.78
N ASP A 260 -22.99 -7.41 3.41
CA ASP A 260 -24.38 -6.94 3.43
C ASP A 260 -24.90 -6.67 4.85
N LEU A 261 -24.29 -7.28 5.86
CA LEU A 261 -24.63 -7.07 7.27
C LEU A 261 -23.76 -5.99 7.94
N VAL A 262 -22.68 -5.57 7.29
CA VAL A 262 -21.75 -4.56 7.84
C VAL A 262 -22.39 -3.19 7.81
N GLN A 263 -22.17 -2.42 8.87
CA GLN A 263 -22.69 -1.05 9.00
C GLN A 263 -21.55 -0.04 9.26
N VAL A 264 -21.80 1.22 8.91
CA VAL A 264 -20.92 2.32 9.30
C VAL A 264 -20.83 2.39 10.82
N GLY A 265 -19.63 2.45 11.38
CA GLY A 265 -19.36 2.37 12.81
C GLY A 265 -19.01 0.97 13.29
N ASP A 266 -19.10 -0.05 12.46
CA ASP A 266 -18.57 -1.37 12.82
C ASP A 266 -17.05 -1.32 12.86
N ILE A 267 -16.47 -2.21 13.67
CA ILE A 267 -15.02 -2.34 13.73
C ILE A 267 -14.58 -3.25 12.60
N VAL A 268 -13.63 -2.81 11.79
CA VAL A 268 -12.96 -3.65 10.80
C VAL A 268 -11.57 -4.03 11.32
N GLN A 269 -11.22 -5.30 11.18
CA GLN A 269 -9.92 -5.83 11.61
C GLN A 269 -9.28 -6.66 10.52
N PHE A 270 -7.96 -6.59 10.46
CA PHE A 270 -7.15 -7.23 9.44
C PHE A 270 -6.12 -8.14 10.07
N ASP A 271 -6.08 -9.37 9.60
CA ASP A 271 -4.98 -10.31 9.77
C ASP A 271 -4.15 -10.28 8.47
N TRP A 272 -3.09 -9.45 8.48
CA TRP A 272 -2.27 -9.21 7.29
C TRP A 272 -1.51 -10.45 6.82
N TRP A 273 -1.23 -11.36 7.76
CA TRP A 273 -0.32 -12.48 7.54
C TRP A 273 -1.01 -13.84 7.68
N ASN A 274 -2.32 -13.89 7.86
CA ASN A 274 -3.12 -15.11 8.09
C ASN A 274 -2.58 -15.95 9.26
N THR A 275 -2.24 -15.30 10.35
CA THR A 275 -1.72 -15.92 11.58
C THR A 275 -2.79 -16.18 12.62
N GLY A 276 -4.01 -15.72 12.40
CA GLY A 276 -5.09 -15.70 13.38
C GLY A 276 -5.01 -14.50 14.33
N MET A 277 -4.00 -13.63 14.18
CA MET A 277 -3.86 -12.39 14.95
C MET A 277 -4.38 -11.21 14.15
N GLN A 278 -4.91 -10.20 14.84
CA GLN A 278 -5.32 -8.97 14.20
C GLN A 278 -4.20 -7.94 14.31
N GLU A 279 -3.55 -7.59 13.19
CA GLU A 279 -2.48 -6.60 13.20
C GLU A 279 -3.01 -5.18 13.10
N HIS A 280 -4.21 -5.00 12.53
CA HIS A 280 -4.77 -3.67 12.35
C HIS A 280 -6.25 -3.61 12.70
N THR A 281 -6.68 -2.43 13.16
CA THR A 281 -8.07 -2.13 13.51
C THR A 281 -8.45 -0.76 12.94
N GLY A 282 -9.61 -0.70 12.30
CA GLY A 282 -10.25 0.52 11.84
C GLY A 282 -11.73 0.56 12.23
N ILE A 283 -12.39 1.64 11.86
CA ILE A 283 -13.85 1.82 11.98
C ILE A 283 -14.42 1.99 10.57
N VAL A 284 -15.44 1.22 10.22
CA VAL A 284 -16.14 1.36 8.94
C VAL A 284 -16.69 2.78 8.84
N SER A 285 -16.25 3.50 7.83
CA SER A 285 -16.53 4.94 7.67
C SER A 285 -17.38 5.26 6.44
N ALA A 286 -17.48 4.36 5.46
CA ALA A 286 -18.42 4.46 4.34
C ALA A 286 -18.66 3.08 3.73
N ILE A 287 -19.86 2.91 3.14
CA ILE A 287 -20.25 1.72 2.37
C ILE A 287 -20.89 2.23 1.08
N ILE A 288 -20.39 1.78 -0.06
CA ILE A 288 -20.83 2.23 -1.38
C ILE A 288 -21.35 1.01 -2.16
N PRO A 289 -22.63 0.96 -2.46
CA PRO A 289 -23.19 -0.06 -3.34
C PRO A 289 -22.65 0.08 -4.77
N THR A 290 -22.30 -1.03 -5.37
CA THR A 290 -21.87 -1.11 -6.78
C THR A 290 -22.52 -2.30 -7.47
N ALA A 291 -22.39 -2.41 -8.79
CA ALA A 291 -22.86 -3.58 -9.53
C ALA A 291 -22.18 -4.89 -9.05
N ASP A 292 -20.94 -4.79 -8.56
CA ASP A 292 -20.14 -5.92 -8.09
C ASP A 292 -20.26 -6.16 -6.57
N GLY A 293 -21.25 -5.56 -5.91
CA GLY A 293 -21.48 -5.67 -4.47
C GLY A 293 -21.08 -4.43 -3.69
N LEU A 294 -21.00 -4.57 -2.36
CA LEU A 294 -20.69 -3.47 -1.46
C LEU A 294 -19.19 -3.21 -1.38
N LYS A 295 -18.78 -1.97 -1.59
CA LYS A 295 -17.41 -1.49 -1.34
C LYS A 295 -17.36 -0.85 0.03
N ILE A 296 -16.53 -1.41 0.92
CA ILE A 296 -16.40 -0.96 2.31
C ILE A 296 -15.14 -0.11 2.43
N TYR A 297 -15.30 1.04 3.07
CA TYR A 297 -14.22 1.95 3.41
C TYR A 297 -14.13 2.12 4.92
N TYR A 298 -12.91 2.32 5.41
CA TYR A 298 -12.67 2.45 6.84
C TYR A 298 -11.75 3.63 7.17
N ALA A 299 -11.97 4.18 8.34
CA ALA A 299 -11.06 5.13 8.95
C ALA A 299 -10.09 4.40 9.86
N SER A 300 -8.84 4.84 9.89
CA SER A 300 -7.84 4.28 10.79
C SER A 300 -6.83 5.31 11.27
N HIS A 301 -6.23 5.00 12.41
CA HIS A 301 -5.07 5.65 12.97
C HIS A 301 -3.83 4.78 12.74
N THR A 302 -2.62 5.30 12.88
CA THR A 302 -1.34 4.67 12.52
C THR A 302 -1.01 4.87 11.03
N ALA A 303 -1.77 4.30 10.10
CA ALA A 303 -1.84 4.75 8.72
C ALA A 303 -3.07 5.64 8.61
N HIS A 304 -2.88 6.95 8.78
CA HIS A 304 -3.98 7.90 8.84
C HIS A 304 -4.79 7.94 7.56
N GLY A 305 -6.09 7.77 7.67
CA GLY A 305 -7.01 7.88 6.54
C GLY A 305 -8.45 7.77 7.00
N MET A 306 -9.34 8.56 6.36
CA MET A 306 -10.76 8.53 6.68
C MET A 306 -11.50 7.47 5.88
N TRP A 307 -11.06 7.19 4.65
CA TRP A 307 -11.77 6.30 3.74
C TRP A 307 -10.79 5.39 2.97
N TRP A 308 -10.04 4.55 3.69
CA TRP A 308 -9.25 3.48 3.10
C TRP A 308 -10.16 2.39 2.55
N SER A 309 -9.90 1.90 1.34
CA SER A 309 -10.64 0.78 0.77
C SER A 309 -10.21 -0.55 1.40
N VAL A 310 -11.16 -1.33 1.90
CA VAL A 310 -10.94 -2.70 2.36
C VAL A 310 -10.39 -3.56 1.23
N ASP A 311 -11.01 -3.52 0.04
CA ASP A 311 -10.57 -4.30 -1.12
C ASP A 311 -9.13 -3.99 -1.53
N ARG A 312 -8.75 -2.70 -1.48
CA ARG A 312 -7.36 -2.31 -1.71
C ARG A 312 -6.42 -2.92 -0.68
N SER A 313 -6.82 -2.89 0.58
CA SER A 313 -6.00 -3.40 1.69
C SER A 313 -5.70 -4.88 1.54
N ILE A 314 -6.72 -5.71 1.24
CA ILE A 314 -6.56 -7.18 1.20
C ILE A 314 -6.14 -7.73 -0.17
N HIS A 315 -6.36 -6.99 -1.28
CA HIS A 315 -6.02 -7.50 -2.62
C HIS A 315 -4.80 -6.81 -3.23
N ILE A 316 -4.45 -5.61 -2.78
CA ILE A 316 -3.37 -4.81 -3.39
C ILE A 316 -2.24 -4.55 -2.41
N SER A 317 -2.54 -4.04 -1.20
CA SER A 317 -1.53 -3.68 -0.22
C SER A 317 -0.96 -4.92 0.49
N TYR A 318 -1.83 -5.84 0.88
CA TYR A 318 -1.51 -7.11 1.55
C TYR A 318 -2.25 -8.26 0.87
N PRO A 319 -1.84 -8.67 -0.35
CA PRO A 319 -2.52 -9.75 -1.08
C PRO A 319 -2.55 -11.03 -0.27
N GLY A 320 -3.75 -11.58 -0.08
CA GLY A 320 -3.98 -12.78 0.72
C GLY A 320 -4.31 -12.53 2.19
N ALA A 321 -4.29 -11.28 2.67
CA ALA A 321 -4.76 -10.94 4.01
C ALA A 321 -6.25 -11.29 4.19
N THR A 322 -6.64 -11.62 5.42
CA THR A 322 -8.05 -11.76 5.78
C THR A 322 -8.56 -10.51 6.49
N VAL A 323 -9.86 -10.28 6.33
CA VAL A 323 -10.58 -9.19 7.00
C VAL A 323 -11.79 -9.76 7.72
N SER A 324 -12.08 -9.21 8.88
CA SER A 324 -13.28 -9.48 9.65
C SER A 324 -13.89 -8.20 10.16
N TYR A 325 -15.18 -8.25 10.48
CA TYR A 325 -15.90 -7.12 11.03
C TYR A 325 -16.54 -7.52 12.37
N LEU A 326 -16.45 -6.65 13.34
CA LEU A 326 -17.19 -6.78 14.60
C LEU A 326 -18.39 -5.83 14.52
N HIS A 327 -19.52 -6.38 14.10
CA HIS A 327 -20.79 -5.65 14.03
C HIS A 327 -21.25 -5.34 15.46
N VAL A 328 -21.51 -4.07 15.74
CA VAL A 328 -21.97 -3.61 17.06
C VAL A 328 -23.48 -3.76 17.16
N ASN A 329 -23.92 -4.70 18.00
CA ASN A 329 -25.33 -5.07 18.22
C ASN A 329 -26.16 -3.91 18.81
#